data_9f83e9c982515b31cc13bdd1df7f30f4
#
_entry.id   9f83e9c982515b31cc13bdd1df7f30f4
#
_cell.length_a   1.000
_cell.length_b   1.000
_cell.length_c   1.000
_cell.angle_alpha   90.00
_cell.angle_beta   90.00
_cell.angle_gamma   90.00
#
_symmetry.space_group_name_H-M   'P 1'
#
loop_
_entity.id
_entity.type
_entity.pdbx_description
1 polymer ?
#
loop_
_entity_poly.entity_id
_entity_poly.type
_entity_poly.pdbx_seq_one_letter_code
_entity_poly.pdbx_strand_id
1 'polypeptide(L)'
;MANLVDNEEDIEERKDGYFSFVLSRHPFDRLFSAYRNKIQNPVEGLESYLKSFGPRIIRLNGKKPATHPKKLINGTEYLDISFEEFATYVLKASRLDPHWDRQVEICHICNYPFTYLGKFETMSTDANKLFDMLDIQIDKLPEDGQYNTDSHQFMKDHYAKLPKTLIREIYEFYKNDFLAFGYDKNEYFTV
;
A
#
# COMPACT_ATOMS: atom_id res chain seq x y z
N MET A 1 -3.62 -7.98 -19.35
CA MET A 1 -2.41 -7.12 -19.35
C MET A 1 -2.88 -5.72 -19.67
N ALA A 2 -2.74 -4.77 -18.74
CA ALA A 2 -3.03 -3.38 -19.06
C ALA A 2 -2.00 -2.93 -20.11
N ASN A 3 -2.47 -2.41 -21.26
CA ASN A 3 -1.60 -1.75 -22.19
C ASN A 3 -1.03 -0.53 -21.48
N LEU A 4 0.26 -0.54 -21.23
CA LEU A 4 0.99 0.65 -20.80
C LEU A 4 0.84 1.69 -21.90
N VAL A 5 0.42 2.88 -21.52
CA VAL A 5 0.36 4.03 -22.41
C VAL A 5 1.80 4.46 -22.68
N ASP A 6 2.27 4.30 -23.90
CA ASP A 6 3.69 4.40 -24.21
C ASP A 6 4.14 5.83 -24.60
N ASN A 7 3.19 6.79 -24.79
CA ASN A 7 3.54 8.17 -25.14
C ASN A 7 2.57 9.24 -24.58
N GLU A 8 3.00 10.49 -24.59
CA GLU A 8 2.21 11.63 -24.09
C GLU A 8 0.96 11.91 -24.95
N GLU A 9 0.98 11.65 -26.25
CA GLU A 9 -0.17 11.83 -27.15
C GLU A 9 -1.32 10.87 -26.79
N ASP A 10 -1.02 9.61 -26.49
CA ASP A 10 -2.04 8.64 -26.06
C ASP A 10 -2.69 9.04 -24.72
N ILE A 11 -1.94 9.70 -23.83
CA ILE A 11 -2.46 10.21 -22.57
C ILE A 11 -3.43 11.37 -22.82
N GLU A 12 -3.06 12.33 -23.66
CA GLU A 12 -3.91 13.49 -23.98
C GLU A 12 -5.21 13.05 -24.68
N GLU A 13 -5.13 12.16 -25.67
CA GLU A 13 -6.31 11.64 -26.37
C GLU A 13 -7.27 10.90 -25.41
N ARG A 14 -6.73 10.18 -24.43
CA ARG A 14 -7.53 9.45 -23.43
C ARG A 14 -8.11 10.34 -22.34
N LYS A 15 -7.50 11.48 -22.03
CA LYS A 15 -8.06 12.44 -21.07
C LYS A 15 -9.45 12.91 -21.44
N ASP A 16 -9.68 13.19 -22.71
CA ASP A 16 -10.93 13.78 -23.19
C ASP A 16 -12.00 12.73 -23.55
N GLY A 17 -11.58 11.47 -23.77
CA GLY A 17 -12.47 10.42 -24.26
C GLY A 17 -12.85 9.35 -23.24
N TYR A 18 -12.17 9.27 -22.10
CA TYR A 18 -12.36 8.18 -21.13
C TYR A 18 -12.65 8.69 -19.73
N PHE A 19 -13.56 8.01 -19.05
CA PHE A 19 -13.75 8.18 -17.63
C PHE A 19 -12.58 7.51 -16.88
N SER A 20 -11.84 8.29 -16.12
CA SER A 20 -10.66 7.80 -15.39
C SER A 20 -10.91 7.80 -13.88
N PHE A 21 -10.49 6.73 -13.20
CA PHE A 21 -10.60 6.67 -11.75
C PHE A 21 -9.40 5.98 -11.11
N VAL A 22 -9.18 6.28 -9.86
CA VAL A 22 -8.21 5.59 -9.00
C VAL A 22 -8.84 5.29 -7.64
N LEU A 23 -8.54 4.11 -7.10
CA LEU A 23 -8.86 3.74 -5.73
C LEU A 23 -7.59 3.82 -4.89
N SER A 24 -7.60 4.73 -3.92
CA SER A 24 -6.51 4.86 -2.96
C SER A 24 -6.76 4.01 -1.73
N ARG A 25 -5.73 3.79 -0.94
CA ARG A 25 -5.82 3.16 0.38
C ARG A 25 -5.06 4.01 1.38
N HIS A 26 -5.56 4.05 2.63
CA HIS A 26 -4.89 4.79 3.70
C HIS A 26 -3.41 4.38 3.80
N PRO A 27 -2.45 5.33 3.78
CA PRO A 27 -1.03 5.01 3.62
C PRO A 27 -0.47 4.07 4.68
N PHE A 28 -0.88 4.22 5.94
CA PHE A 28 -0.46 3.32 7.03
C PHE A 28 -1.01 1.90 6.84
N ASP A 29 -2.26 1.76 6.43
CA ASP A 29 -2.86 0.45 6.14
C ASP A 29 -2.18 -0.22 4.95
N ARG A 30 -1.89 0.56 3.92
CA ARG A 30 -1.24 0.05 2.70
C ARG A 30 0.16 -0.48 3.00
N LEU A 31 0.97 0.28 3.75
CA LEU A 31 2.31 -0.13 4.16
C LEU A 31 2.25 -1.40 5.01
N PHE A 32 1.36 -1.45 6.00
CA PHE A 32 1.21 -2.62 6.86
C PHE A 32 0.70 -3.85 6.10
N SER A 33 -0.25 -3.67 5.19
CA SER A 33 -0.76 -4.75 4.35
C SER A 33 0.34 -5.34 3.46
N ALA A 34 1.20 -4.50 2.87
CA ALA A 34 2.34 -4.96 2.10
C ALA A 34 3.32 -5.78 2.96
N TYR A 35 3.65 -5.29 4.17
CA TYR A 35 4.44 -6.04 5.13
C TYR A 35 3.85 -7.40 5.45
N ARG A 36 2.57 -7.42 5.84
CA ARG A 36 1.88 -8.64 6.25
C ARG A 36 1.85 -9.69 5.15
N ASN A 37 1.47 -9.29 3.94
CA ASN A 37 1.19 -10.21 2.84
C ASN A 37 2.41 -10.63 2.03
N LYS A 38 3.53 -9.92 2.14
CA LYS A 38 4.73 -10.19 1.34
C LYS A 38 5.97 -10.50 2.16
N ILE A 39 5.99 -10.07 3.42
CA ILE A 39 7.18 -10.18 4.29
C ILE A 39 6.89 -11.00 5.53
N GLN A 40 5.84 -10.65 6.30
CA GLN A 40 5.55 -11.34 7.55
C GLN A 40 5.01 -12.75 7.30
N ASN A 41 3.90 -12.85 6.59
CA ASN A 41 3.26 -14.11 6.23
C ASN A 41 2.89 -14.05 4.74
N PRO A 42 3.85 -14.30 3.84
CA PRO A 42 3.58 -14.27 2.41
C PRO A 42 2.39 -15.16 2.07
N VAL A 43 1.45 -14.61 1.32
CA VAL A 43 0.36 -15.39 0.72
C VAL A 43 1.01 -16.41 -0.21
N GLU A 44 0.42 -17.59 -0.34
CA GLU A 44 0.92 -18.67 -1.20
C GLU A 44 1.27 -18.14 -2.60
N GLY A 45 2.49 -18.45 -3.06
CA GLY A 45 3.05 -17.95 -4.31
C GLY A 45 3.77 -16.60 -4.21
N LEU A 46 3.70 -15.88 -3.08
CA LEU A 46 4.39 -14.60 -2.88
C LEU A 46 5.68 -14.70 -2.03
N GLU A 47 6.12 -15.91 -1.67
CA GLU A 47 7.33 -16.14 -0.87
C GLU A 47 8.60 -15.61 -1.58
N SER A 48 8.53 -15.42 -2.89
CA SER A 48 9.60 -14.81 -3.68
C SER A 48 9.93 -13.38 -3.21
N TYR A 49 8.94 -12.64 -2.71
CA TYR A 49 9.16 -11.32 -2.10
C TYR A 49 10.06 -11.42 -0.88
N LEU A 50 9.73 -12.29 0.06
CA LEU A 50 10.53 -12.46 1.27
C LEU A 50 11.94 -12.98 0.94
N LYS A 51 12.08 -13.88 -0.02
CA LYS A 51 13.41 -14.33 -0.51
C LYS A 51 14.23 -13.19 -1.11
N SER A 52 13.61 -12.34 -1.92
CA SER A 52 14.29 -11.24 -2.62
C SER A 52 14.58 -10.05 -1.71
N PHE A 53 13.57 -9.58 -0.96
CA PHE A 53 13.67 -8.37 -0.15
C PHE A 53 14.26 -8.63 1.24
N GLY A 54 14.02 -9.81 1.83
CA GLY A 54 14.45 -10.11 3.18
C GLY A 54 15.93 -9.81 3.45
N PRO A 55 16.88 -10.34 2.67
CA PRO A 55 18.30 -10.05 2.87
C PRO A 55 18.65 -8.56 2.68
N ARG A 56 17.92 -7.83 1.82
CA ARG A 56 18.14 -6.40 1.57
C ARG A 56 17.65 -5.59 2.77
N ILE A 57 16.48 -5.92 3.31
CA ILE A 57 15.90 -5.29 4.50
C ILE A 57 16.89 -5.41 5.66
N ILE A 58 17.40 -6.61 5.94
CA ILE A 58 18.31 -6.85 7.06
C ILE A 58 19.63 -6.10 6.90
N ARG A 59 20.23 -6.10 5.69
CA ARG A 59 21.48 -5.37 5.44
C ARG A 59 21.30 -3.86 5.60
N LEU A 60 20.20 -3.30 5.12
CA LEU A 60 19.93 -1.86 5.20
C LEU A 60 19.68 -1.38 6.64
N ASN A 61 19.24 -2.28 7.51
CA ASN A 61 19.16 -2.09 8.96
C ASN A 61 20.52 -2.30 9.67
N GLY A 62 21.63 -2.48 8.96
CA GLY A 62 22.95 -2.67 9.53
C GLY A 62 23.19 -4.07 10.13
N LYS A 63 22.31 -5.02 9.85
CA LYS A 63 22.37 -6.39 10.39
C LYS A 63 22.86 -7.39 9.36
N LYS A 64 23.29 -8.57 9.81
CA LYS A 64 23.78 -9.66 8.93
C LYS A 64 22.68 -10.70 8.75
N PRO A 65 22.24 -10.99 7.50
CA PRO A 65 21.22 -12.01 7.24
C PRO A 65 21.57 -13.40 7.78
N ALA A 66 22.84 -13.76 7.77
CA ALA A 66 23.32 -15.09 8.23
C ALA A 66 23.04 -15.34 9.73
N THR A 67 23.04 -14.31 10.55
CA THR A 67 22.81 -14.40 12.00
C THR A 67 21.45 -13.88 12.44
N HIS A 68 20.61 -13.45 11.48
CA HIS A 68 19.28 -12.93 11.78
C HIS A 68 18.32 -14.10 12.12
N PRO A 69 17.36 -13.88 13.05
CA PRO A 69 16.33 -14.87 13.36
C PRO A 69 15.61 -15.36 12.12
N LYS A 70 15.22 -16.63 12.14
CA LYS A 70 14.48 -17.27 11.04
C LYS A 70 13.16 -17.82 11.53
N LYS A 71 12.22 -17.96 10.61
CA LYS A 71 10.93 -18.60 10.80
C LYS A 71 10.67 -19.63 9.71
N LEU A 72 9.80 -20.58 10.01
CA LEU A 72 9.36 -21.59 9.04
C LEU A 72 8.04 -21.16 8.41
N ILE A 73 7.97 -21.23 7.09
CA ILE A 73 6.75 -21.06 6.31
C ILE A 73 6.67 -22.27 5.36
N ASN A 74 5.64 -23.08 5.50
CA ASN A 74 5.45 -24.30 4.72
C ASN A 74 6.71 -25.19 4.65
N GLY A 75 7.39 -25.35 5.79
CA GLY A 75 8.60 -26.18 5.91
C GLY A 75 9.89 -25.57 5.36
N THR A 76 9.84 -24.36 4.80
CA THR A 76 11.02 -23.63 4.31
C THR A 76 11.42 -22.52 5.29
N GLU A 77 12.74 -22.41 5.54
CA GLU A 77 13.29 -21.35 6.39
C GLU A 77 13.38 -20.01 5.65
N TYR A 78 12.89 -18.97 6.30
CA TYR A 78 12.97 -17.57 5.87
C TYR A 78 13.47 -16.66 6.99
N LEU A 79 13.98 -15.49 6.66
CA LEU A 79 14.31 -14.45 7.64
C LEU A 79 13.03 -13.98 8.35
N ASP A 80 13.08 -13.89 9.68
CA ASP A 80 11.98 -13.35 10.47
C ASP A 80 12.15 -11.85 10.63
N ILE A 81 11.48 -11.10 9.77
CA ILE A 81 11.63 -9.64 9.63
C ILE A 81 10.52 -8.96 10.42
N SER A 82 10.88 -8.05 11.30
CA SER A 82 9.92 -7.22 12.04
C SER A 82 9.34 -6.10 11.18
N PHE A 83 8.20 -5.56 11.61
CA PHE A 83 7.58 -4.41 10.93
C PHE A 83 8.47 -3.16 11.02
N GLU A 84 9.19 -2.97 12.13
CA GLU A 84 10.14 -1.89 12.28
C GLU A 84 11.29 -1.96 11.24
N GLU A 85 11.86 -3.15 11.05
CA GLU A 85 12.90 -3.36 10.04
C GLU A 85 12.41 -3.11 8.62
N PHE A 86 11.19 -3.56 8.32
CA PHE A 86 10.58 -3.31 7.02
C PHE A 86 10.28 -1.83 6.80
N ALA A 87 9.67 -1.14 7.77
CA ALA A 87 9.39 0.28 7.68
C ALA A 87 10.67 1.11 7.53
N THR A 88 11.70 0.80 8.32
CA THR A 88 13.03 1.43 8.19
C THR A 88 13.64 1.21 6.81
N TYR A 89 13.48 0.02 6.24
CA TYR A 89 13.92 -0.27 4.88
C TYR A 89 13.21 0.61 3.85
N VAL A 90 11.89 0.74 3.94
CA VAL A 90 11.09 1.55 3.00
C VAL A 90 11.55 3.01 3.00
N LEU A 91 11.85 3.56 4.18
CA LEU A 91 12.32 4.95 4.30
C LEU A 91 13.74 5.19 3.74
N LYS A 92 14.60 4.16 3.73
CA LYS A 92 16.01 4.27 3.35
C LYS A 92 16.34 3.75 1.96
N ALA A 93 15.46 2.93 1.37
CA ALA A 93 15.73 2.31 0.09
C ALA A 93 15.69 3.32 -1.06
N SER A 94 16.69 3.29 -1.94
CA SER A 94 16.77 4.15 -3.12
C SER A 94 15.77 3.79 -4.21
N ARG A 95 15.26 2.56 -4.20
CA ARG A 95 14.25 2.05 -5.13
C ARG A 95 13.25 1.20 -4.37
N LEU A 96 11.99 1.51 -4.56
CA LEU A 96 10.87 0.86 -3.90
C LEU A 96 10.11 -0.06 -4.86
N ASP A 97 9.42 -1.02 -4.28
CA ASP A 97 8.45 -1.83 -4.98
C ASP A 97 7.09 -1.11 -4.99
N PRO A 98 6.30 -1.17 -6.08
CA PRO A 98 5.01 -0.50 -6.16
C PRO A 98 4.03 -0.82 -5.02
N HIS A 99 4.19 -1.96 -4.33
CA HIS A 99 3.28 -2.31 -3.22
C HIS A 99 3.47 -1.44 -1.97
N TRP A 100 4.63 -0.80 -1.81
CA TRP A 100 4.93 0.10 -0.69
C TRP A 100 5.56 1.43 -1.12
N ASP A 101 5.62 1.73 -2.41
CA ASP A 101 5.94 3.07 -2.87
C ASP A 101 4.73 4.00 -2.70
N ARG A 102 4.93 5.31 -2.80
CA ARG A 102 3.89 6.33 -2.67
C ARG A 102 2.86 6.20 -3.79
N GLN A 103 1.58 6.24 -3.42
CA GLN A 103 0.50 6.11 -4.40
C GLN A 103 0.47 7.27 -5.39
N VAL A 104 0.77 8.48 -4.93
CA VAL A 104 0.85 9.67 -5.80
C VAL A 104 1.86 9.47 -6.93
N GLU A 105 2.97 8.79 -6.67
CA GLU A 105 4.00 8.53 -7.66
C GLU A 105 3.58 7.43 -8.64
N ILE A 106 3.13 6.28 -8.13
CA ILE A 106 2.78 5.13 -8.98
C ILE A 106 1.49 5.34 -9.78
N CYS A 107 0.58 6.21 -9.29
CA CYS A 107 -0.67 6.56 -9.97
C CYS A 107 -0.56 7.86 -10.77
N HIS A 108 0.58 8.53 -10.74
CA HIS A 108 0.82 9.80 -11.44
C HIS A 108 -0.27 10.87 -11.19
N ILE A 109 -0.76 10.94 -9.94
CA ILE A 109 -1.90 11.80 -9.56
C ILE A 109 -1.68 13.27 -9.90
N CYS A 110 -0.45 13.76 -9.80
CA CYS A 110 -0.13 15.15 -10.13
C CYS A 110 -0.09 15.43 -11.64
N ASN A 111 0.05 14.39 -12.44
CA ASN A 111 0.24 14.51 -13.89
C ASN A 111 -1.03 14.15 -14.68
N TYR A 112 -1.96 13.43 -14.04
CA TYR A 112 -3.17 12.93 -14.69
C TYR A 112 -4.41 13.37 -13.91
N PRO A 113 -5.34 14.12 -14.55
CA PRO A 113 -6.60 14.54 -13.93
C PRO A 113 -7.59 13.38 -13.92
N PHE A 114 -7.65 12.65 -12.81
CA PHE A 114 -8.65 11.60 -12.64
C PHE A 114 -10.04 12.20 -12.48
N THR A 115 -11.03 11.61 -13.14
CA THR A 115 -12.44 12.00 -13.04
C THR A 115 -13.01 11.63 -11.65
N TYR A 116 -12.51 10.55 -11.05
CA TYR A 116 -12.97 10.07 -9.76
C TYR A 116 -11.83 9.55 -8.89
N LEU A 117 -11.80 9.97 -7.63
CA LEU A 117 -10.89 9.47 -6.60
C LEU A 117 -11.70 8.76 -5.53
N GLY A 118 -11.62 7.43 -5.48
CA GLY A 118 -12.28 6.60 -4.48
C GLY A 118 -11.31 6.09 -3.43
N LYS A 119 -11.85 5.50 -2.37
CA LYS A 119 -11.10 4.92 -1.25
C LYS A 119 -11.38 3.43 -1.11
N PHE A 120 -10.35 2.67 -0.83
CA PHE A 120 -10.48 1.23 -0.57
C PHE A 120 -11.34 0.96 0.67
N GLU A 121 -11.29 1.85 1.64
CA GLU A 121 -12.05 1.78 2.90
C GLU A 121 -13.56 1.89 2.68
N THR A 122 -13.97 2.53 1.59
CA THR A 122 -15.38 2.72 1.16
C THR A 122 -15.62 2.12 -0.23
N MET A 123 -14.91 1.03 -0.55
CA MET A 123 -14.84 0.50 -1.93
C MET A 123 -16.22 0.17 -2.53
N SER A 124 -17.12 -0.46 -1.78
CA SER A 124 -18.47 -0.80 -2.30
C SER A 124 -19.29 0.45 -2.54
N THR A 125 -19.24 1.42 -1.63
CA THR A 125 -19.91 2.72 -1.79
C THR A 125 -19.36 3.47 -2.99
N ASP A 126 -18.05 3.54 -3.13
CA ASP A 126 -17.39 4.26 -4.22
C ASP A 126 -17.60 3.56 -5.56
N ALA A 127 -17.55 2.22 -5.59
CA ALA A 127 -17.84 1.46 -6.80
C ALA A 127 -19.31 1.63 -7.25
N ASN A 128 -20.27 1.60 -6.31
CA ASN A 128 -21.68 1.84 -6.65
C ASN A 128 -21.91 3.24 -7.23
N LYS A 129 -21.22 4.27 -6.70
CA LYS A 129 -21.24 5.62 -7.29
C LYS A 129 -20.64 5.63 -8.70
N LEU A 130 -19.55 4.91 -8.92
CA LEU A 130 -18.94 4.78 -10.25
C LEU A 130 -19.89 4.13 -11.24
N PHE A 131 -20.61 3.09 -10.84
CA PHE A 131 -21.61 2.42 -11.70
C PHE A 131 -22.76 3.37 -12.04
N ASP A 132 -23.27 4.12 -11.06
CA ASP A 132 -24.32 5.14 -11.28
C ASP A 132 -23.83 6.25 -12.24
N MET A 133 -22.58 6.73 -12.08
CA MET A 133 -21.97 7.76 -12.95
C MET A 133 -21.76 7.29 -14.39
N LEU A 134 -21.49 6.00 -14.58
CA LEU A 134 -21.20 5.39 -15.89
C LEU A 134 -22.44 4.73 -16.52
N ASP A 135 -23.61 4.85 -15.89
CA ASP A 135 -24.87 4.17 -16.30
C ASP A 135 -24.69 2.64 -16.50
N ILE A 136 -23.86 2.04 -15.65
CA ILE A 136 -23.62 0.58 -15.69
C ILE A 136 -24.73 -0.13 -14.90
N GLN A 137 -25.54 -0.89 -15.62
CA GLN A 137 -26.67 -1.65 -15.05
C GLN A 137 -26.18 -3.01 -14.52
N ILE A 138 -25.71 -3.01 -13.27
CA ILE A 138 -25.35 -4.22 -12.53
C ILE A 138 -25.98 -4.18 -11.14
N ASP A 139 -26.09 -5.35 -10.51
CA ASP A 139 -26.48 -5.42 -9.10
C ASP A 139 -25.48 -4.63 -8.26
N LYS A 140 -26.00 -3.74 -7.40
CA LYS A 140 -25.15 -2.96 -6.49
C LYS A 140 -24.33 -3.91 -5.63
N LEU A 141 -23.07 -3.55 -5.44
CA LEU A 141 -22.23 -4.25 -4.48
C LEU A 141 -22.86 -4.15 -3.09
N PRO A 142 -22.83 -5.23 -2.29
CA PRO A 142 -23.29 -5.15 -0.91
C PRO A 142 -22.52 -4.05 -0.18
N GLU A 143 -23.21 -3.41 0.78
CA GLU A 143 -22.54 -2.40 1.62
C GLU A 143 -21.24 -2.96 2.17
N ASP A 144 -20.23 -2.09 2.24
CA ASP A 144 -18.91 -2.45 2.74
C ASP A 144 -19.08 -3.20 4.07
N GLY A 145 -18.98 -4.52 3.99
CA GLY A 145 -18.94 -5.34 5.17
C GLY A 145 -17.79 -4.83 6.01
N GLN A 146 -18.02 -4.64 7.30
CA GLN A 146 -17.07 -4.07 8.26
C GLN A 146 -15.65 -4.43 7.87
N TYR A 147 -14.91 -3.42 7.40
CA TYR A 147 -13.47 -3.50 7.18
C TYR A 147 -12.91 -4.24 8.39
N ASN A 148 -12.43 -5.45 8.19
CA ASN A 148 -12.25 -6.45 9.24
C ASN A 148 -11.62 -5.81 10.49
N THR A 149 -12.41 -5.54 11.51
CA THR A 149 -12.02 -4.83 12.74
C THR A 149 -10.78 -5.46 13.36
N ASP A 150 -10.64 -6.79 13.24
CA ASP A 150 -9.50 -7.55 13.75
C ASP A 150 -8.21 -7.20 12.98
N SER A 151 -8.28 -7.03 11.66
CA SER A 151 -7.12 -6.62 10.85
C SER A 151 -6.66 -5.22 11.20
N HIS A 152 -7.59 -4.32 11.48
CA HIS A 152 -7.29 -2.94 11.82
C HIS A 152 -6.69 -2.83 13.21
N GLN A 153 -7.23 -3.55 14.20
CA GLN A 153 -6.64 -3.61 15.53
C GLN A 153 -5.24 -4.22 15.49
N PHE A 154 -5.07 -5.30 14.74
CA PHE A 154 -3.76 -5.94 14.56
C PHE A 154 -2.72 -4.99 13.93
N MET A 155 -3.10 -4.16 12.98
CA MET A 155 -2.25 -3.10 12.42
C MET A 155 -1.88 -2.08 13.51
N LYS A 156 -2.85 -1.56 14.26
CA LYS A 156 -2.61 -0.60 15.34
C LYS A 156 -1.63 -1.13 16.38
N ASP A 157 -1.76 -2.41 16.76
CA ASP A 157 -0.86 -3.06 17.72
C ASP A 157 0.59 -3.15 17.22
N HIS A 158 0.79 -3.24 15.90
CA HIS A 158 2.13 -3.23 15.31
C HIS A 158 2.71 -1.82 15.27
N TYR A 159 1.94 -0.82 14.88
CA TYR A 159 2.38 0.57 14.92
C TYR A 159 2.65 1.06 16.34
N ALA A 160 1.85 0.64 17.33
CA ALA A 160 2.05 1.00 18.73
C ALA A 160 3.41 0.52 19.31
N LYS A 161 4.03 -0.48 18.68
CA LYS A 161 5.36 -0.97 19.06
C LYS A 161 6.51 -0.20 18.43
N LEU A 162 6.22 0.66 17.44
CA LEU A 162 7.24 1.45 16.76
C LEU A 162 7.61 2.68 17.60
N PRO A 163 8.87 3.15 17.50
CA PRO A 163 9.24 4.46 18.01
C PRO A 163 8.37 5.56 17.38
N LYS A 164 7.93 6.53 18.18
CA LYS A 164 7.12 7.66 17.67
C LYS A 164 7.85 8.45 16.58
N THR A 165 9.17 8.52 16.63
CA THR A 165 9.99 9.13 15.58
C THR A 165 9.83 8.41 14.25
N LEU A 166 9.84 7.08 14.26
CA LEU A 166 9.65 6.27 13.05
C LEU A 166 8.24 6.43 12.46
N ILE A 167 7.20 6.49 13.29
CA ILE A 167 5.83 6.75 12.81
C ILE A 167 5.75 8.12 12.13
N ARG A 168 6.40 9.14 12.69
CA ARG A 168 6.47 10.47 12.08
C ARG A 168 7.24 10.46 10.76
N GLU A 169 8.34 9.75 10.68
CA GLU A 169 9.12 9.58 9.43
C GLU A 169 8.30 8.87 8.36
N ILE A 170 7.52 7.83 8.72
CA ILE A 170 6.60 7.14 7.80
C ILE A 170 5.53 8.13 7.30
N TYR A 171 4.95 8.95 8.18
CA TYR A 171 4.00 9.98 7.76
C TYR A 171 4.64 10.98 6.78
N GLU A 172 5.80 11.53 7.10
CA GLU A 172 6.48 12.49 6.22
C GLU A 172 6.82 11.87 4.84
N PHE A 173 7.18 10.59 4.82
CA PHE A 173 7.44 9.86 3.57
C PHE A 173 6.18 9.74 2.69
N TYR A 174 5.01 9.45 3.28
CA TYR A 174 3.73 9.33 2.57
C TYR A 174 2.88 10.59 2.59
N LYS A 175 3.41 11.73 3.03
CA LYS A 175 2.65 12.98 3.24
C LYS A 175 1.83 13.40 2.03
N ASN A 176 2.39 13.26 0.84
CA ASN A 176 1.69 13.60 -0.39
C ASN A 176 0.51 12.66 -0.67
N ASP A 177 0.60 11.38 -0.27
CA ASP A 177 -0.54 10.45 -0.36
C ASP A 177 -1.66 10.89 0.59
N PHE A 178 -1.33 11.28 1.84
CA PHE A 178 -2.31 11.81 2.79
C PHE A 178 -3.03 13.04 2.23
N LEU A 179 -2.28 13.98 1.66
CA LEU A 179 -2.82 15.23 1.12
C LEU A 179 -3.66 15.00 -0.15
N ALA A 180 -3.13 14.25 -1.11
CA ALA A 180 -3.76 14.05 -2.41
C ALA A 180 -5.08 13.26 -2.31
N PHE A 181 -5.14 12.27 -1.41
CA PHE A 181 -6.32 11.42 -1.24
C PHE A 181 -7.20 11.80 -0.04
N GLY A 182 -6.89 12.90 0.66
CA GLY A 182 -7.70 13.42 1.76
C GLY A 182 -7.81 12.46 2.95
N TYR A 183 -6.69 11.84 3.35
CA TYR A 183 -6.61 11.03 4.56
C TYR A 183 -6.20 11.89 5.77
N ASP A 184 -6.81 11.62 6.93
CA ASP A 184 -6.40 12.25 8.19
C ASP A 184 -5.19 11.49 8.77
N LYS A 185 -4.10 12.21 8.97
CA LYS A 185 -2.88 11.64 9.59
C LYS A 185 -3.11 11.12 11.01
N ASN A 186 -4.08 11.66 11.71
CA ASN A 186 -4.40 11.32 13.09
C ASN A 186 -5.54 10.29 13.22
N GLU A 187 -6.05 9.77 12.12
CA GLU A 187 -7.15 8.80 12.12
C GLU A 187 -6.83 7.57 12.98
N TYR A 188 -5.59 7.10 12.93
CA TYR A 188 -5.16 5.91 13.65
C TYR A 188 -4.22 6.22 14.82
N PHE A 189 -3.38 7.23 14.67
CA PHE A 189 -2.33 7.58 15.63
C PHE A 189 -2.15 9.10 15.66
N THR A 190 -1.80 9.64 16.84
CA THR A 190 -1.34 11.02 16.93
C THR A 190 0.12 11.08 16.42
N VAL A 191 0.33 11.75 15.30
CA VAL A 191 1.62 11.87 14.60
C VAL A 191 2.32 13.19 14.94
#